data_865e19dac482cbe227342085066a02a9
#
_entry.id   865e19dac482cbe227342085066a02a9
#
_cell.length_a   1.000
_cell.length_b   1.000
_cell.length_c   1.000
_cell.angle_alpha   90.00
_cell.angle_beta   90.00
_cell.angle_gamma   90.00
#
_symmetry.space_group_name_H-M   'P 1'
#
loop_
_entity.id
_entity.type
_entity.pdbx_description
1 polymer ?
#
loop_
_entity_poly.entity_id
_entity_poly.type
_entity_poly.pdbx_seq_one_letter_code
_entity_poly.pdbx_strand_id
1 'polypeptide(L)'
;ATRLSMQQAVNSLIKKIDTSKNKGIYLIVDGNMSLNLPLPCRTIVKGDAKSKSIAAASILAKVTRDRIMLKYDKLYPEYGFARHKGYPTKEHRDILKRIGPSRIHRKSFWGV
;
A
#
# COMPACT_ATOMS: atom_id res chain seq x y z
N ALA A 1 -0.25 -4.96 10.68
CA ALA A 1 -0.18 -3.62 10.07
C ALA A 1 -0.86 -3.57 8.70
N THR A 2 -0.59 -4.53 7.83
CA THR A 2 -1.21 -4.57 6.48
C THR A 2 -2.72 -4.73 6.56
N ARG A 3 -3.20 -5.62 7.42
CA ARG A 3 -4.65 -5.83 7.63
C ARG A 3 -5.34 -4.55 8.10
N LEU A 4 -4.75 -3.86 9.07
CA LEU A 4 -5.30 -2.61 9.60
C LEU A 4 -5.32 -1.53 8.53
N SER A 5 -4.26 -1.40 7.74
CA SER A 5 -4.20 -0.43 6.64
C SER A 5 -5.27 -0.68 5.60
N MET A 6 -5.51 -1.92 5.23
CA MET A 6 -6.57 -2.31 4.29
C MET A 6 -7.95 -1.99 4.84
N GLN A 7 -8.20 -2.32 6.12
CA GLN A 7 -9.48 -2.03 6.77
C GLN A 7 -9.74 -0.53 6.85
N GLN A 8 -8.73 0.27 7.17
CA GLN A 8 -8.85 1.73 7.19
C GLN A 8 -9.10 2.31 5.80
N ALA A 9 -8.45 1.79 4.78
CA ALA A 9 -8.67 2.23 3.40
C ALA A 9 -10.10 1.96 2.94
N VAL A 10 -10.62 0.77 3.21
CA VAL A 10 -11.99 0.39 2.86
C VAL A 10 -13.00 1.23 3.64
N ASN A 11 -12.80 1.41 4.94
CA ASN A 11 -13.70 2.21 5.76
C ASN A 11 -13.74 3.68 5.31
N SER A 12 -12.60 4.24 4.92
CA SER A 12 -12.52 5.60 4.37
C SER A 12 -13.29 5.72 3.05
N LEU A 13 -13.17 4.71 2.21
CA LEU A 13 -13.87 4.66 0.92
C LEU A 13 -15.39 4.55 1.12
N ILE A 14 -15.84 3.70 2.04
CA ILE A 14 -17.27 3.53 2.36
C ILE A 14 -17.89 4.85 2.80
N LYS A 15 -17.18 5.66 3.58
CA LYS A 15 -17.66 6.97 4.03
C LYS A 15 -17.86 7.96 2.87
N LYS A 16 -17.10 7.81 1.79
CA LYS A 16 -17.18 8.68 0.61
C LYS A 16 -18.25 8.24 -0.38
N ILE A 17 -18.71 7.01 -0.29
CA ILE A 17 -19.74 6.46 -1.17
C ILE A 17 -21.10 6.61 -0.48
N ASP A 18 -22.13 6.99 -1.25
CA ASP A 18 -23.50 7.02 -0.74
C ASP A 18 -23.99 5.60 -0.50
N THR A 19 -24.06 5.23 0.78
CA THR A 19 -24.44 3.87 1.20
C THR A 19 -25.89 3.52 0.86
N SER A 20 -26.76 4.49 0.66
CA SER A 20 -28.14 4.23 0.25
C SER A 20 -28.28 3.68 -1.15
N LYS A 21 -27.28 3.90 -2.01
CA LYS A 21 -27.21 3.42 -3.39
C LYS A 21 -26.29 2.21 -3.56
N ASN A 22 -25.73 1.69 -2.47
CA ASN A 22 -24.67 0.68 -2.50
C ASN A 22 -25.18 -0.75 -2.39
N LYS A 23 -26.37 -1.02 -2.89
CA LYS A 23 -26.85 -2.40 -3.05
C LYS A 23 -25.97 -3.07 -4.11
N GLY A 24 -25.21 -4.10 -3.71
CA GLY A 24 -24.38 -4.88 -4.62
C GLY A 24 -22.89 -4.52 -4.64
N ILE A 25 -22.38 -3.73 -3.69
CA ILE A 25 -20.94 -3.56 -3.54
C ILE A 25 -20.32 -4.85 -3.02
N TYR A 26 -19.28 -5.30 -3.71
CA TYR A 26 -18.54 -6.50 -3.36
C TYR A 26 -17.06 -6.18 -3.32
N LEU A 27 -16.39 -6.54 -2.23
CA LEU A 27 -14.97 -6.27 -2.03
C LEU A 27 -14.14 -7.46 -2.54
N ILE A 28 -13.15 -7.18 -3.39
CA ILE A 28 -12.18 -8.19 -3.84
C ILE A 28 -10.80 -7.76 -3.35
N VAL A 29 -10.09 -8.71 -2.72
CA VAL A 29 -8.78 -8.44 -2.13
C VAL A 29 -7.76 -9.44 -2.69
N ASP A 30 -6.60 -8.93 -3.11
CA ASP A 30 -5.49 -9.77 -3.53
C ASP A 30 -4.88 -10.47 -2.30
N GLY A 31 -4.65 -11.78 -2.42
CA GLY A 31 -4.04 -12.59 -1.38
C GLY A 31 -5.02 -13.49 -0.65
N ASN A 32 -4.66 -13.90 0.56
CA ASN A 32 -5.45 -14.82 1.39
C ASN A 32 -5.78 -14.26 2.77
N MET A 33 -5.55 -12.97 2.99
CA MET A 33 -5.79 -12.33 4.27
C MET A 33 -7.28 -12.07 4.49
N SER A 34 -7.84 -12.62 5.56
CA SER A 34 -9.24 -12.36 5.94
C SER A 34 -9.37 -10.97 6.55
N LEU A 35 -10.35 -10.20 6.07
CA LEU A 35 -10.69 -8.88 6.59
C LEU A 35 -12.06 -8.91 7.26
N ASN A 36 -12.17 -8.27 8.42
CA ASN A 36 -13.44 -8.10 9.12
C ASN A 36 -14.05 -6.76 8.71
N LEU A 37 -14.93 -6.79 7.72
CA LEU A 37 -15.54 -5.61 7.11
C LEU A 37 -17.06 -5.79 6.97
N PRO A 38 -17.83 -4.68 6.97
CA PRO A 38 -19.28 -4.74 6.84
C PRO A 38 -19.78 -5.06 5.44
N LEU A 39 -18.91 -5.33 4.48
CA LEU A 39 -19.23 -5.65 3.09
C LEU A 39 -18.88 -7.10 2.77
N PRO A 40 -19.59 -7.75 1.82
CA PRO A 40 -19.15 -9.03 1.29
C PRO A 40 -17.74 -8.90 0.73
N CYS A 41 -16.87 -9.82 1.11
CA CYS A 41 -15.46 -9.79 0.74
C CYS A 41 -15.01 -11.17 0.26
N ARG A 42 -14.23 -11.19 -0.81
CA ARG A 42 -13.57 -12.39 -1.31
C ARG A 42 -12.09 -12.13 -1.48
N THR A 43 -11.26 -13.04 -0.97
CA THR A 43 -9.82 -13.02 -1.20
C THR A 43 -9.48 -13.88 -2.41
N ILE A 44 -8.55 -13.41 -3.25
CA ILE A 44 -8.14 -14.13 -4.46
C ILE A 44 -6.62 -14.16 -4.48
N VAL A 45 -6.04 -15.35 -4.34
CA VAL A 45 -4.59 -15.54 -4.45
C VAL A 45 -4.15 -15.21 -5.88
N LYS A 46 -3.10 -14.39 -6.02
CA LYS A 46 -2.66 -13.83 -7.31
C LYS A 46 -3.79 -13.09 -8.04
N GLY A 47 -4.55 -12.30 -7.29
CA GLY A 47 -5.74 -11.63 -7.80
C GLY A 47 -5.46 -10.66 -8.94
N ASP A 48 -4.30 -10.02 -8.97
CA ASP A 48 -3.86 -9.13 -10.04
C ASP A 48 -3.78 -9.84 -11.40
N ALA A 49 -3.48 -11.15 -11.41
CA ALA A 49 -3.48 -11.96 -12.62
C ALA A 49 -4.88 -12.49 -12.97
N LYS A 50 -5.79 -12.59 -12.00
CA LYS A 50 -7.12 -13.22 -12.17
C LYS A 50 -8.27 -12.24 -12.29
N SER A 51 -8.10 -11.00 -11.85
CA SER A 51 -9.16 -9.99 -11.84
C SER A 51 -8.65 -8.68 -12.42
N LYS A 52 -9.36 -8.17 -13.43
CA LYS A 52 -9.05 -6.86 -14.03
C LYS A 52 -9.23 -5.71 -13.02
N SER A 53 -10.20 -5.82 -12.13
CA SER A 53 -10.43 -4.80 -11.08
C SER A 53 -9.26 -4.75 -10.10
N ILE A 54 -8.74 -5.90 -9.67
CA ILE A 54 -7.57 -5.97 -8.79
C ILE A 54 -6.33 -5.46 -9.52
N ALA A 55 -6.14 -5.82 -10.78
CA ALA A 55 -5.01 -5.34 -11.58
C ALA A 55 -5.03 -3.81 -11.71
N ALA A 56 -6.18 -3.23 -11.99
CA ALA A 56 -6.34 -1.77 -12.08
C ALA A 56 -6.05 -1.09 -10.74
N ALA A 57 -6.55 -1.65 -9.63
CA ALA A 57 -6.29 -1.13 -8.29
C ALA A 57 -4.80 -1.19 -7.94
N SER A 58 -4.10 -2.26 -8.33
CA SER A 58 -2.67 -2.42 -8.12
C SER A 58 -1.85 -1.35 -8.84
N ILE A 59 -2.20 -1.05 -10.09
CA ILE A 59 -1.56 0.00 -10.88
C ILE A 59 -1.76 1.36 -10.21
N LEU A 60 -2.97 1.68 -9.80
CA LEU A 60 -3.30 2.94 -9.14
C LEU A 60 -2.53 3.09 -7.82
N ALA A 61 -2.47 2.04 -7.03
CA ALA A 61 -1.72 2.03 -5.78
C ALA A 61 -0.23 2.27 -6.02
N LYS A 62 0.36 1.62 -7.02
CA LYS A 62 1.76 1.80 -7.39
C LYS A 62 2.07 3.23 -7.82
N VAL A 63 1.27 3.81 -8.70
CA VAL A 63 1.46 5.18 -9.18
C VAL A 63 1.36 6.17 -8.01
N THR A 64 0.39 5.98 -7.12
CA THR A 64 0.21 6.82 -5.93
C THR A 64 1.43 6.72 -5.01
N ARG A 65 1.92 5.51 -4.76
CA ARG A 65 3.12 5.27 -3.95
C ARG A 65 4.34 5.95 -4.55
N ASP A 66 4.55 5.81 -5.86
CA ASP A 66 5.68 6.42 -6.55
C ASP A 66 5.66 7.95 -6.42
N ARG A 67 4.49 8.57 -6.54
CA ARG A 67 4.32 10.02 -6.34
C ARG A 67 4.63 10.45 -4.92
N ILE A 68 4.20 9.68 -3.93
CA ILE A 68 4.50 9.94 -2.51
C ILE A 68 6.00 9.85 -2.27
N MET A 69 6.66 8.85 -2.84
CA MET A 69 8.11 8.67 -2.68
C MET A 69 8.90 9.80 -3.34
N LEU A 70 8.42 10.35 -4.46
CA LEU A 70 9.05 11.53 -5.07
C LEU A 70 8.96 12.75 -4.16
N LYS A 71 7.85 12.94 -3.44
CA LYS A 71 7.73 14.01 -2.44
C LYS A 71 8.71 13.81 -1.28
N TYR A 72 8.84 12.59 -0.79
CA TYR A 72 9.78 12.29 0.29
C TYR A 72 11.23 12.39 -0.15
N ASP A 73 11.54 12.16 -1.43
CA ASP A 73 12.88 12.39 -1.98
C ASP A 73 13.30 13.86 -1.85
N LYS A 74 12.36 14.78 -2.01
CA LYS A 74 12.62 16.22 -1.82
C LYS A 74 12.85 16.57 -0.35
N LEU A 75 12.16 15.90 0.58
CA LEU A 75 12.30 16.13 2.03
C LEU A 75 13.54 15.44 2.62
N TYR A 76 13.90 14.28 2.08
CA TYR A 76 15.01 13.46 2.53
C TYR A 76 15.90 13.06 1.36
N PRO A 77 16.58 14.01 0.71
CA PRO A 77 17.30 13.73 -0.55
C PRO A 77 18.44 12.71 -0.42
N GLU A 78 18.98 12.52 0.78
CA GLU A 78 20.07 11.59 1.05
C GLU A 78 19.67 10.11 0.96
N TYR A 79 18.37 9.79 0.98
CA TYR A 79 17.89 8.40 0.97
C TYR A 79 17.67 7.82 -0.43
N GLY A 80 17.55 8.64 -1.46
CA GLY A 80 17.33 8.16 -2.83
C GLY A 80 15.95 7.58 -3.09
N PHE A 81 14.90 8.09 -2.44
CA PHE A 81 13.53 7.59 -2.61
C PHE A 81 13.02 7.68 -4.05
N ALA A 82 13.52 8.62 -4.86
CA ALA A 82 13.16 8.72 -6.26
C ALA A 82 13.62 7.51 -7.07
N ARG A 83 14.71 6.86 -6.66
CA ARG A 83 15.26 5.68 -7.33
C ARG A 83 14.61 4.39 -6.87
N HIS A 84 14.61 4.11 -5.56
CA HIS A 84 14.13 2.82 -5.04
C HIS A 84 12.68 2.82 -4.56
N LYS A 85 12.02 3.96 -4.48
CA LYS A 85 10.60 4.11 -4.06
C LYS A 85 10.28 3.46 -2.71
N GLY A 86 11.28 3.35 -1.82
CA GLY A 86 11.13 2.71 -0.54
C GLY A 86 11.27 1.18 -0.55
N TYR A 87 11.50 0.58 -1.71
CA TYR A 87 11.70 -0.87 -1.80
C TYR A 87 13.04 -1.31 -1.22
N PRO A 88 13.16 -2.58 -0.77
CA PRO A 88 14.35 -3.11 -0.11
C PRO A 88 15.50 -3.44 -1.08
N THR A 89 15.91 -2.47 -1.89
CA THR A 89 17.04 -2.63 -2.77
C THR A 89 18.35 -2.60 -1.98
N LYS A 90 19.44 -3.07 -2.61
CA LYS A 90 20.78 -2.98 -2.02
C LYS A 90 21.14 -1.53 -1.68
N GLU A 91 20.86 -0.60 -2.60
CA GLU A 91 21.10 0.83 -2.41
C GLU A 91 20.38 1.37 -1.17
N HIS A 92 19.08 1.05 -1.00
CA HIS A 92 18.31 1.50 0.15
C HIS A 92 18.89 0.94 1.46
N ARG A 93 19.25 -0.34 1.48
CA ARG A 93 19.85 -0.98 2.67
C ARG A 93 21.22 -0.39 3.00
N ASP A 94 22.05 -0.12 1.99
CA ASP A 94 23.37 0.48 2.18
C ASP A 94 23.25 1.90 2.75
N ILE A 95 22.30 2.68 2.27
CA ILE A 95 22.03 4.02 2.79
C ILE A 95 21.59 3.95 4.25
N LEU A 96 20.69 3.02 4.60
CA LEU A 96 20.25 2.83 5.99
C LEU A 96 21.39 2.46 6.93
N LYS A 97 22.32 1.63 6.48
CA LYS A 97 23.52 1.31 7.27
C LYS A 97 24.42 2.51 7.49
N ARG A 98 24.51 3.40 6.51
CA ARG A 98 25.40 4.57 6.55
C ARG A 98 24.84 5.72 7.39
N ILE A 99 23.56 6.05 7.23
CA ILE A 99 22.97 7.26 7.85
C ILE A 99 21.78 6.97 8.78
N GLY A 100 21.34 5.70 8.87
CA GLY A 100 20.21 5.31 9.72
C GLY A 100 18.85 5.62 9.10
N PRO A 101 17.74 5.23 9.78
CA PRO A 101 16.39 5.39 9.25
C PRO A 101 15.92 6.85 9.35
N SER A 102 15.09 7.26 8.38
CA SER A 102 14.36 8.53 8.44
C SER A 102 13.11 8.39 9.31
N ARG A 103 12.39 9.51 9.50
CA ARG A 103 11.12 9.52 10.26
C ARG A 103 10.02 8.65 9.63
N ILE A 104 10.09 8.40 8.33
CA ILE A 104 9.10 7.62 7.60
C ILE A 104 9.43 6.12 7.48
N HIS A 105 10.62 5.69 7.89
CA HIS A 105 11.00 4.28 7.87
C HIS A 105 10.30 3.49 8.97
N ARG A 106 9.84 2.29 8.61
CA ARG A 106 9.32 1.32 9.59
C ARG A 106 10.49 0.64 10.30
N LYS A 107 10.73 1.01 11.55
CA LYS A 107 11.91 0.55 12.30
C LYS A 107 11.97 -0.96 12.47
N SER A 108 10.82 -1.65 12.53
CA SER A 108 10.75 -3.10 12.70
C SER A 108 10.99 -3.89 11.41
N PHE A 109 10.98 -3.24 10.25
CA PHE A 109 11.01 -3.91 8.95
C PHE A 109 12.42 -4.32 8.52
N TRP A 110 13.43 -3.52 8.84
CA TRP A 110 14.79 -3.71 8.36
C TRP A 110 15.77 -4.18 9.45
N GLY A 111 15.28 -4.52 10.63
CA GLY A 111 16.13 -4.81 11.77
C GLY A 111 16.84 -3.56 12.31
N VAL A 112 16.25 -2.43 12.10
CA VAL A 112 16.82 -1.11 12.45
C VAL A 112 16.49 -0.77 13.91
#